data_20f8d12e0c52630fb5650b4baab98d50
#
_entry.id   20f8d12e0c52630fb5650b4baab98d50
#
_cell.length_a   1.000
_cell.length_b   1.000
_cell.length_c   1.000
_cell.angle_alpha   90.00
_cell.angle_beta   90.00
_cell.angle_gamma   90.00
#
_symmetry.space_group_name_H-M   'P 1'
#
loop_
_entity.id
_entity.type
_entity.pdbx_description
1 polymer ?
#
loop_
_entity_poly.entity_id
_entity_poly.type
_entity_poly.pdbx_seq_one_letter_code
_entity_poly.pdbx_strand_id
1 'polypeptide(L)'
;MAIWDDAITARDKDVLKACGYGRVRGLGKRPALVVIDMNYNWVGDRREPVLESIKRIRHSCGEEAWDAVAVVSMLLGKARQKQIPVIYTTGFGAEAN
;
A
#
# COMPACT_ATOMS: atom_id res chain seq x y z
N MET A 1 -4.21 -19.28 13.73
CA MET A 1 -2.93 -18.89 14.37
C MET A 1 -2.14 -18.09 13.34
N ALA A 2 -1.74 -16.88 13.69
CA ALA A 2 -0.91 -16.07 12.82
C ALA A 2 0.55 -16.53 12.90
N ILE A 3 1.31 -16.38 11.81
CA ILE A 3 2.72 -16.81 11.73
C ILE A 3 3.64 -16.11 12.74
N TRP A 4 3.18 -15.01 13.33
CA TRP A 4 3.92 -14.22 14.35
C TRP A 4 3.53 -14.55 15.79
N ASP A 5 2.57 -15.47 16.02
CA ASP A 5 2.07 -15.75 17.36
C ASP A 5 3.16 -16.26 18.33
N ASP A 6 4.15 -16.96 17.80
CA ASP A 6 5.28 -17.47 18.58
C ASP A 6 6.30 -16.39 18.98
N ALA A 7 6.30 -15.25 18.27
CA ALA A 7 7.18 -14.12 18.54
C ALA A 7 6.58 -13.13 19.57
N ILE A 8 5.30 -13.28 19.91
CA ILE A 8 4.57 -12.38 20.81
C ILE A 8 4.39 -13.07 22.16
N THR A 9 4.87 -12.43 23.23
CA THR A 9 4.71 -12.98 24.60
C THR A 9 3.26 -12.97 25.06
N ALA A 10 2.94 -13.76 26.10
CA ALA A 10 1.60 -13.74 26.70
C ALA A 10 1.22 -12.35 27.22
N ARG A 11 2.18 -11.64 27.82
CA ARG A 11 1.99 -10.25 28.28
C ARG A 11 1.65 -9.31 27.12
N ASP A 12 2.33 -9.42 25.99
CA ASP A 12 2.06 -8.59 24.81
C ASP A 12 0.66 -8.85 24.27
N LYS A 13 0.22 -10.13 24.24
CA LYS A 13 -1.13 -10.50 23.83
C LYS A 13 -2.20 -9.87 24.75
N ASP A 14 -1.97 -9.88 26.05
CA ASP A 14 -2.86 -9.25 27.03
C ASP A 14 -2.93 -7.72 26.83
N VAL A 15 -1.80 -7.08 26.62
CA VAL A 15 -1.72 -5.63 26.34
C VAL A 15 -2.45 -5.30 25.04
N LEU A 16 -2.18 -6.01 23.94
CA LEU A 16 -2.84 -5.80 22.65
C LEU A 16 -4.38 -5.93 22.78
N LYS A 17 -4.81 -6.96 23.50
CA LYS A 17 -6.24 -7.20 23.76
C LYS A 17 -6.86 -6.08 24.59
N ALA A 18 -6.21 -5.67 25.68
CA ALA A 18 -6.69 -4.60 26.56
C ALA A 18 -6.78 -3.25 25.83
N CYS A 19 -5.79 -2.93 24.97
CA CYS A 19 -5.79 -1.73 24.14
C CYS A 19 -6.76 -1.81 22.94
N GLY A 20 -7.27 -2.99 22.64
CA GLY A 20 -8.19 -3.20 21.52
C GLY A 20 -7.52 -3.17 20.14
N TYR A 21 -6.23 -3.40 20.08
CA TYR A 21 -5.52 -3.55 18.80
C TYR A 21 -5.95 -4.83 18.08
N GLY A 22 -5.95 -4.77 16.74
CA GLY A 22 -6.33 -5.92 15.92
C GLY A 22 -7.84 -6.22 15.85
N ARG A 23 -8.69 -5.38 16.44
CA ARG A 23 -10.15 -5.56 16.32
C ARG A 23 -10.61 -5.26 14.90
N VAL A 24 -11.46 -6.12 14.36
CA VAL A 24 -12.16 -5.85 13.11
C VAL A 24 -13.18 -4.75 13.35
N ARG A 25 -13.01 -3.62 12.67
CA ARG A 25 -13.85 -2.43 12.84
C ARG A 25 -14.78 -2.14 11.66
N GLY A 26 -14.60 -2.87 10.55
CA GLY A 26 -15.31 -2.58 9.29
C GLY A 26 -14.84 -1.30 8.62
N LEU A 27 -15.49 -0.97 7.51
CA LEU A 27 -15.13 0.18 6.67
C LEU A 27 -15.92 1.46 6.96
N GLY A 28 -16.91 1.39 7.86
CA GLY A 28 -17.83 2.49 8.08
C GLY A 28 -18.80 2.71 6.91
N LYS A 29 -19.50 3.85 6.94
CA LYS A 29 -20.56 4.17 5.96
C LYS A 29 -20.05 5.01 4.77
N ARG A 30 -18.94 5.69 4.90
CA ARG A 30 -18.36 6.58 3.89
C ARG A 30 -16.87 6.30 3.75
N PRO A 31 -16.51 5.20 3.09
CA PRO A 31 -15.10 4.86 2.87
C PRO A 31 -14.47 5.79 1.83
N ALA A 32 -13.15 5.87 1.87
CA ALA A 32 -12.32 6.43 0.80
C ALA A 32 -11.27 5.39 0.37
N LEU A 33 -10.89 5.41 -0.88
CA LEU A 33 -9.77 4.62 -1.40
C LEU A 33 -8.50 5.47 -1.33
N VAL A 34 -7.52 5.01 -0.57
CA VAL A 34 -6.21 5.66 -0.50
C VAL A 34 -5.20 4.82 -1.27
N VAL A 35 -4.61 5.41 -2.30
CA VAL A 35 -3.58 4.78 -3.13
C VAL A 35 -2.23 5.33 -2.66
N ILE A 36 -1.44 4.46 -2.03
CA ILE A 36 -0.22 4.84 -1.32
C ILE A 36 1.00 4.47 -2.17
N ASP A 37 1.84 5.46 -2.45
CA ASP A 37 3.14 5.30 -3.13
C ASP A 37 3.10 4.63 -4.52
N MET A 38 1.94 4.64 -5.17
CA MET A 38 1.80 4.13 -6.54
C MET A 38 2.17 5.22 -7.54
N ASN A 39 3.44 5.54 -7.60
CA ASN A 39 4.04 6.53 -8.52
C ASN A 39 5.32 5.97 -9.14
N TYR A 40 5.85 6.63 -10.17
CA TYR A 40 7.01 6.14 -10.90
C TYR A 40 8.27 5.95 -10.05
N ASN A 41 8.41 6.68 -8.95
CA ASN A 41 9.55 6.51 -8.05
C ASN A 41 9.56 5.13 -7.36
N TRP A 42 8.38 4.57 -7.10
CA TRP A 42 8.24 3.28 -6.43
C TRP A 42 7.89 2.13 -7.37
N VAL A 43 7.12 2.38 -8.42
CA VAL A 43 6.74 1.33 -9.37
C VAL A 43 7.66 1.24 -10.58
N GLY A 44 8.50 2.25 -10.81
CA GLY A 44 9.28 2.35 -12.04
C GLY A 44 8.48 2.95 -13.19
N ASP A 45 9.15 3.34 -14.27
CA ASP A 45 8.54 3.98 -15.43
C ASP A 45 7.95 2.98 -16.45
N ARG A 46 8.25 1.71 -16.30
CA ARG A 46 7.76 0.62 -17.14
C ARG A 46 7.92 -0.73 -16.45
N ARG A 47 7.17 -1.72 -16.94
CA ARG A 47 7.26 -3.09 -16.45
C ARG A 47 8.57 -3.73 -16.94
N GLU A 48 9.46 -4.04 -16.00
CA GLU A 48 10.75 -4.70 -16.26
C GLU A 48 11.31 -5.29 -14.96
N PRO A 49 12.27 -6.22 -15.04
CA PRO A 49 12.91 -6.77 -13.85
C PRO A 49 13.47 -5.67 -12.94
N VAL A 50 13.37 -5.86 -11.63
CA VAL A 50 13.78 -4.86 -10.64
C VAL A 50 15.23 -4.41 -10.80
N LEU A 51 16.14 -5.35 -11.11
CA LEU A 51 17.58 -5.02 -11.31
C LEU A 51 17.83 -4.12 -12.51
N GLU A 52 16.96 -4.12 -13.51
CA GLU A 52 17.02 -3.18 -14.63
C GLU A 52 16.39 -1.83 -14.27
N SER A 53 15.24 -1.88 -13.62
CA SER A 53 14.49 -0.68 -13.24
C SER A 53 15.28 0.23 -12.30
N ILE A 54 15.96 -0.33 -11.30
CA ILE A 54 16.73 0.44 -10.31
C ILE A 54 17.94 1.16 -10.90
N LYS A 55 18.40 0.78 -12.08
CA LYS A 55 19.48 1.51 -12.79
C LYS A 55 19.05 2.93 -13.17
N ARG A 56 17.75 3.14 -13.37
CA ARG A 56 17.17 4.45 -13.72
C ARG A 56 16.41 5.08 -12.57
N ILE A 57 15.66 4.27 -11.85
CA ILE A 57 14.80 4.72 -10.75
C ILE A 57 15.15 3.91 -9.51
N ARG A 58 16.00 4.45 -8.67
CA ARG A 58 16.67 3.79 -7.55
C ARG A 58 15.72 3.03 -6.61
N HIS A 59 14.52 3.54 -6.39
CA HIS A 59 13.56 2.98 -5.45
C HIS A 59 12.49 2.12 -6.11
N SER A 60 12.64 1.82 -7.40
CA SER A 60 11.66 1.01 -8.13
C SER A 60 11.58 -0.41 -7.58
N CYS A 61 10.36 -0.92 -7.48
CA CYS A 61 10.07 -2.31 -7.14
C CYS A 61 9.96 -3.22 -8.37
N GLY A 62 10.12 -2.68 -9.59
CA GLY A 62 10.15 -3.49 -10.80
C GLY A 62 8.79 -4.07 -11.20
N GLU A 63 8.83 -5.22 -11.89
CA GLU A 63 7.63 -5.82 -12.51
C GLU A 63 6.56 -6.24 -11.52
N GLU A 64 6.91 -6.63 -10.31
CA GLU A 64 5.93 -6.98 -9.27
C GLU A 64 5.04 -5.80 -8.90
N ALA A 65 5.60 -4.59 -8.87
CA ALA A 65 4.83 -3.37 -8.66
C ALA A 65 3.86 -3.12 -9.83
N TRP A 66 4.26 -3.41 -11.07
CA TRP A 66 3.40 -3.27 -12.23
C TRP A 66 2.26 -4.29 -12.26
N ASP A 67 2.45 -5.46 -11.71
CA ASP A 67 1.35 -6.42 -11.49
C ASP A 67 0.32 -5.83 -10.51
N ALA A 68 0.78 -5.16 -9.45
CA ALA A 68 -0.10 -4.45 -8.52
C ALA A 68 -0.80 -3.24 -9.18
N VAL A 69 -0.15 -2.52 -10.10
CA VAL A 69 -0.75 -1.40 -10.85
C VAL A 69 -2.01 -1.83 -11.58
N ALA A 70 -2.01 -3.01 -12.20
CA ALA A 70 -3.19 -3.53 -12.90
C ALA A 70 -4.38 -3.72 -11.96
N VAL A 71 -4.15 -4.26 -10.76
CA VAL A 71 -5.19 -4.44 -9.73
C VAL A 71 -5.69 -3.10 -9.19
N VAL A 72 -4.78 -2.18 -8.90
CA VAL A 72 -5.13 -0.83 -8.41
C VAL A 72 -5.93 -0.06 -9.46
N SER A 73 -5.58 -0.17 -10.74
CA SER A 73 -6.35 0.45 -11.83
C SER A 73 -7.80 -0.05 -11.86
N MET A 74 -8.01 -1.36 -11.68
CA MET A 74 -9.36 -1.94 -11.58
C MET A 74 -10.12 -1.40 -10.37
N LEU A 75 -9.48 -1.32 -9.20
CA LEU A 75 -10.08 -0.75 -7.99
C LEU A 75 -10.47 0.71 -8.16
N LEU A 76 -9.61 1.51 -8.81
CA LEU A 76 -9.88 2.91 -9.13
C LEU A 76 -11.13 3.05 -10.00
N GLY A 77 -11.27 2.23 -11.03
CA GLY A 77 -12.46 2.21 -11.87
C GLY A 77 -13.72 1.94 -11.07
N LYS A 78 -13.68 0.94 -10.17
CA LYS A 78 -14.83 0.60 -9.30
C LYS A 78 -15.15 1.70 -8.29
N ALA A 79 -14.13 2.31 -7.69
CA ALA A 79 -14.30 3.41 -6.73
C ALA A 79 -14.99 4.62 -7.42
N ARG A 80 -14.56 4.96 -8.62
CA ARG A 80 -15.15 6.07 -9.40
C ARG A 80 -16.59 5.78 -9.79
N GLN A 81 -16.91 4.56 -10.22
CA GLN A 81 -18.29 4.16 -10.52
C GLN A 81 -19.21 4.28 -9.30
N LYS A 82 -18.68 4.00 -8.11
CA LYS A 82 -19.44 4.07 -6.85
C LYS A 82 -19.33 5.44 -6.16
N GLN A 83 -18.69 6.41 -6.79
CA GLN A 83 -18.47 7.75 -6.24
C GLN A 83 -17.75 7.73 -4.89
N ILE A 84 -16.86 6.73 -4.69
CA ILE A 84 -15.99 6.66 -3.53
C ILE A 84 -14.81 7.62 -3.75
N PRO A 85 -14.52 8.54 -2.82
CA PRO A 85 -13.37 9.43 -2.92
C PRO A 85 -12.06 8.66 -3.07
N VAL A 86 -11.18 9.12 -3.94
CA VAL A 86 -9.86 8.56 -4.17
C VAL A 86 -8.81 9.57 -3.74
N ILE A 87 -7.87 9.13 -2.91
CA ILE A 87 -6.77 9.94 -2.39
C ILE A 87 -5.46 9.27 -2.81
N TYR A 88 -4.56 10.05 -3.38
CA TYR A 88 -3.20 9.60 -3.72
C TYR A 88 -2.21 10.17 -2.73
N THR A 89 -1.27 9.36 -2.26
CA THR A 89 -0.10 9.85 -1.56
C THR A 89 1.09 9.92 -2.51
N THR A 90 1.93 10.93 -2.34
CA THR A 90 3.17 11.08 -3.07
C THR A 90 4.22 11.74 -2.18
N GLY A 91 5.49 11.41 -2.40
CA GLY A 91 6.59 12.11 -1.76
C GLY A 91 7.03 13.28 -2.64
N PHE A 92 7.16 14.47 -2.07
CA PHE A 92 7.91 15.54 -2.69
C PHE A 92 9.37 15.36 -2.29
N GLY A 93 10.22 14.98 -3.24
CA GLY A 93 11.65 15.07 -3.04
C GLY A 93 12.06 16.55 -2.86
N ALA A 94 12.99 16.80 -1.98
CA ALA A 94 13.55 18.15 -1.77
C ALA A 94 14.27 18.70 -3.03
N GLU A 95 14.26 17.97 -4.10
CA GLU A 95 15.00 18.23 -5.35
C GLU A 95 14.14 18.77 -6.49
N ALA A 96 12.93 19.19 -6.20
CA ALA A 96 12.13 19.92 -7.18
C ALA A 96 12.60 21.38 -7.36
N ASN A 97 13.86 21.64 -7.03
CA ASN A 97 14.52 22.93 -7.24
C ASN A 97 15.60 22.82 -8.30
#